data_1d8cff93bea087c113becd9850beff3c
#
_entry.id   1d8cff93bea087c113becd9850beff3c
#
_cell.length_a   1.000
_cell.length_b   1.000
_cell.length_c   1.000
_cell.angle_alpha   90.00
_cell.angle_beta   90.00
_cell.angle_gamma   90.00
#
_symmetry.space_group_name_H-M   'P 1'
#
loop_
_entity.id
_entity.type
_entity.pdbx_description
1 polymer ?
#
loop_
_entity_poly.entity_id
_entity_poly.type
_entity_poly.pdbx_seq_one_letter_code
_entity_poly.pdbx_strand_id
1 'polypeptide(L)'
;MNISRKVSCLLLSGALLFAGFSATAQAAELLVSGAASLTNAFNEMKDAFQKKYPDVKVNTNYAASNPLLKQMETGAPVDVFASADQMTMDKAAADRLVDPATRKDFALNDLVLIVPADSKAGVKDVQNLTGDSVKKIAIGNPDSVPAGRYAKDSLNSVKLWEKLQPKYILANSVRQALDYVSRGEVDAGFVYRTDALKAGDKVKIICNVEGHAPVLYPIAVGNTGKNHADGKKFIDFVVSKEGQDILHKYGFSPVKK
;
A
#
# COMPACT_ATOMS: atom_id res chain seq x y z
N MET A 1 6.99 -85.33 51.01
CA MET A 1 5.80 -84.66 50.44
C MET A 1 6.24 -83.23 50.17
N ASN A 2 6.82 -82.97 48.95
CA ASN A 2 7.42 -81.73 48.57
C ASN A 2 6.75 -81.24 47.25
N ILE A 3 6.07 -80.11 47.33
CA ILE A 3 5.39 -79.46 46.22
C ILE A 3 6.32 -78.38 45.77
N SER A 4 6.92 -78.55 44.56
CA SER A 4 7.71 -77.55 43.91
C SER A 4 6.82 -76.60 43.10
N ARG A 5 6.81 -75.33 43.44
CA ARG A 5 6.17 -74.22 42.68
C ARG A 5 7.13 -73.74 41.55
N LYS A 6 6.72 -73.94 40.28
CA LYS A 6 7.37 -73.32 39.15
C LYS A 6 6.87 -71.87 39.01
N VAL A 7 7.76 -70.90 39.09
CA VAL A 7 7.49 -69.49 38.80
C VAL A 7 7.83 -69.27 37.34
N SER A 8 6.82 -68.98 36.54
CA SER A 8 7.01 -68.55 35.14
C SER A 8 7.18 -67.01 35.10
N CYS A 9 8.36 -66.55 34.71
CA CYS A 9 8.59 -65.13 34.39
C CYS A 9 8.01 -64.80 33.01
N LEU A 10 6.95 -63.99 32.96
CA LEU A 10 6.47 -63.34 31.76
C LEU A 10 7.30 -62.07 31.54
N LEU A 11 8.10 -62.06 30.49
CA LEU A 11 8.75 -60.82 29.98
C LEU A 11 7.73 -60.06 29.14
N LEU A 12 7.18 -58.93 29.67
CA LEU A 12 6.43 -57.94 28.91
C LEU A 12 7.42 -57.03 28.19
N SER A 13 7.57 -57.24 26.88
CA SER A 13 8.26 -56.31 26.00
C SER A 13 7.35 -55.12 25.71
N GLY A 14 7.56 -54.00 26.39
CA GLY A 14 6.87 -52.75 26.14
C GLY A 14 7.43 -52.10 24.87
N ALA A 15 6.70 -52.17 23.76
CA ALA A 15 6.97 -51.37 22.57
C ALA A 15 6.50 -49.92 22.85
N LEU A 16 7.43 -48.99 23.09
CA LEU A 16 7.16 -47.55 23.09
C LEU A 16 6.89 -47.09 21.64
N LEU A 17 5.62 -46.91 21.32
CA LEU A 17 5.19 -46.19 20.13
C LEU A 17 5.50 -44.72 20.34
N PHE A 18 6.59 -44.22 19.77
CA PHE A 18 6.81 -42.78 19.57
C PHE A 18 5.78 -42.27 18.54
N ALA A 19 4.64 -41.82 18.99
CA ALA A 19 3.73 -41.00 18.19
C ALA A 19 4.43 -39.68 17.94
N GLY A 20 5.09 -39.53 16.81
CA GLY A 20 5.62 -38.26 16.34
C GLY A 20 4.46 -37.28 16.17
N PHE A 21 4.30 -36.33 17.10
CA PHE A 21 3.49 -35.16 16.88
C PHE A 21 4.13 -34.34 15.78
N SER A 22 3.69 -34.56 14.52
CA SER A 22 3.91 -33.59 13.46
C SER A 22 3.11 -32.34 13.83
N ALA A 23 3.73 -31.40 14.54
CA ALA A 23 3.18 -30.05 14.66
C ALA A 23 3.09 -29.50 13.24
N THR A 24 1.88 -29.42 12.70
CA THR A 24 1.63 -28.63 11.49
C THR A 24 1.99 -27.20 11.84
N ALA A 25 3.14 -26.72 11.38
CA ALA A 25 3.49 -25.33 11.49
C ALA A 25 2.38 -24.53 10.81
N GLN A 26 1.58 -23.83 11.59
CA GLN A 26 0.59 -22.93 11.05
C GLN A 26 1.35 -21.79 10.36
N ALA A 27 1.05 -21.55 9.09
CA ALA A 27 1.68 -20.47 8.34
C ALA A 27 1.51 -19.14 9.10
N ALA A 28 2.61 -18.41 9.26
CA ALA A 28 2.56 -17.10 9.87
C ALA A 28 1.71 -16.16 9.01
N GLU A 29 0.73 -15.48 9.60
CA GLU A 29 -0.11 -14.51 8.89
C GLU A 29 0.51 -13.12 9.02
N LEU A 30 1.00 -12.58 7.91
CA LEU A 30 1.59 -11.24 7.80
C LEU A 30 0.54 -10.25 7.28
N LEU A 31 0.21 -9.21 8.04
CA LEU A 31 -0.68 -8.14 7.59
C LEU A 31 0.13 -6.95 7.05
N VAL A 32 -0.01 -6.69 5.75
CA VAL A 32 0.59 -5.55 5.04
C VAL A 32 -0.47 -4.49 4.79
N SER A 33 -0.34 -3.34 5.42
CA SER A 33 -1.18 -2.15 5.18
C SER A 33 -0.47 -1.21 4.22
N GLY A 34 -1.01 -1.06 3.00
CA GLY A 34 -0.41 -0.28 1.93
C GLY A 34 -1.31 0.83 1.38
N ALA A 35 -0.71 1.95 1.00
CA ALA A 35 -1.42 3.02 0.32
C ALA A 35 -2.18 2.48 -0.91
N ALA A 36 -3.39 3.01 -1.18
CA ALA A 36 -4.30 2.51 -2.22
C ALA A 36 -3.65 2.43 -3.62
N SER A 37 -2.72 3.32 -3.95
CA SER A 37 -1.96 3.30 -5.20
C SER A 37 -1.06 2.07 -5.35
N LEU A 38 -0.66 1.42 -4.25
CA LEU A 38 0.18 0.22 -4.24
C LEU A 38 -0.58 -1.07 -4.55
N THR A 39 -1.92 -1.05 -4.55
CA THR A 39 -2.77 -2.25 -4.62
C THR A 39 -2.33 -3.26 -5.68
N ASN A 40 -2.08 -2.82 -6.90
CA ASN A 40 -1.76 -3.74 -8.01
C ASN A 40 -0.36 -4.34 -7.87
N ALA A 41 0.64 -3.49 -7.62
CA ALA A 41 2.02 -3.93 -7.44
C ALA A 41 2.17 -4.84 -6.21
N PHE A 42 1.55 -4.48 -5.08
CA PHE A 42 1.66 -5.25 -3.85
C PHE A 42 0.87 -6.57 -3.89
N ASN A 43 -0.20 -6.67 -4.68
CA ASN A 43 -0.85 -7.96 -4.91
C ASN A 43 0.07 -8.93 -5.69
N GLU A 44 0.76 -8.45 -6.74
CA GLU A 44 1.75 -9.28 -7.43
C GLU A 44 2.96 -9.60 -6.54
N MET A 45 3.44 -8.62 -5.75
CA MET A 45 4.49 -8.86 -4.75
C MET A 45 4.11 -9.89 -3.71
N LYS A 46 2.88 -9.83 -3.20
CA LYS A 46 2.35 -10.84 -2.28
C LYS A 46 2.47 -12.24 -2.86
N ASP A 47 2.02 -12.41 -4.11
CA ASP A 47 2.04 -13.72 -4.76
C ASP A 47 3.47 -14.20 -5.01
N ALA A 48 4.38 -13.33 -5.43
CA ALA A 48 5.79 -13.64 -5.63
C ALA A 48 6.50 -13.94 -4.29
N PHE A 49 6.23 -13.14 -3.25
CA PHE A 49 6.77 -13.36 -1.91
C PHE A 49 6.33 -14.70 -1.32
N GLN A 50 5.04 -15.06 -1.40
CA GLN A 50 4.52 -16.33 -0.90
C GLN A 50 5.08 -17.54 -1.65
N LYS A 51 5.41 -17.42 -2.95
CA LYS A 51 6.13 -18.47 -3.68
C LYS A 51 7.53 -18.69 -3.12
N LYS A 52 8.21 -17.64 -2.71
CA LYS A 52 9.56 -17.68 -2.14
C LYS A 52 9.57 -18.10 -0.66
N TYR A 53 8.51 -17.75 0.07
CA TYR A 53 8.34 -18.03 1.50
C TYR A 53 6.97 -18.70 1.74
N PRO A 54 6.81 -19.99 1.41
CA PRO A 54 5.52 -20.67 1.43
C PRO A 54 4.91 -20.81 2.83
N ASP A 55 5.73 -20.69 3.88
CA ASP A 55 5.30 -20.75 5.27
C ASP A 55 4.73 -19.39 5.78
N VAL A 56 4.71 -18.36 4.94
CA VAL A 56 4.18 -17.02 5.29
C VAL A 56 3.00 -16.70 4.39
N LYS A 57 1.82 -16.56 5.00
CA LYS A 57 0.61 -16.08 4.31
C LYS A 57 0.52 -14.57 4.46
N VAL A 58 0.49 -13.85 3.34
CA VAL A 58 0.37 -12.39 3.33
C VAL A 58 -1.08 -11.98 3.13
N ASN A 59 -1.61 -11.23 4.08
CA ASN A 59 -2.88 -10.52 3.99
C ASN A 59 -2.60 -9.05 3.70
N THR A 60 -3.41 -8.42 2.84
CA THR A 60 -3.20 -7.03 2.44
C THR A 60 -4.42 -6.18 2.76
N ASN A 61 -4.20 -4.95 3.20
CA ASN A 61 -5.22 -3.95 3.45
C ASN A 61 -4.83 -2.65 2.73
N TYR A 62 -5.72 -2.13 1.88
CA TYR A 62 -5.44 -0.95 1.07
C TYR A 62 -6.44 0.17 1.33
N ALA A 63 -5.93 1.34 1.69
CA ALA A 63 -6.70 2.58 1.83
C ALA A 63 -5.76 3.79 1.61
N ALA A 64 -6.24 5.00 1.78
CA ALA A 64 -5.34 6.15 1.87
C ALA A 64 -4.44 6.01 3.12
N SER A 65 -3.23 6.60 3.07
CA SER A 65 -2.21 6.37 4.11
C SER A 65 -2.67 6.79 5.50
N ASN A 66 -3.37 7.94 5.64
CA ASN A 66 -3.87 8.39 6.94
C ASN A 66 -4.95 7.48 7.54
N PRO A 67 -5.99 7.01 6.82
CA PRO A 67 -6.92 5.99 7.32
C PRO A 67 -6.22 4.72 7.81
N LEU A 68 -5.17 4.24 7.12
CA LEU A 68 -4.38 3.09 7.57
C LEU A 68 -3.64 3.39 8.88
N LEU A 69 -3.03 4.58 8.98
CA LEU A 69 -2.41 5.03 10.22
C LEU A 69 -3.43 5.09 11.38
N LYS A 70 -4.64 5.60 11.12
CA LYS A 70 -5.73 5.63 12.10
C LYS A 70 -6.13 4.23 12.58
N GLN A 71 -6.14 3.24 11.69
CA GLN A 71 -6.38 1.85 12.09
C GLN A 71 -5.27 1.33 13.02
N MET A 72 -4.00 1.67 12.77
CA MET A 72 -2.88 1.34 13.67
C MET A 72 -3.01 2.05 15.03
N GLU A 73 -3.38 3.32 15.04
CA GLU A 73 -3.64 4.11 16.27
C GLU A 73 -4.75 3.47 17.13
N THR A 74 -5.72 2.79 16.49
CA THR A 74 -6.80 2.08 17.17
C THR A 74 -6.52 0.60 17.45
N GLY A 75 -5.28 0.14 17.22
CA GLY A 75 -4.82 -1.18 17.59
C GLY A 75 -4.93 -2.25 16.49
N ALA A 76 -5.12 -1.89 15.23
CA ALA A 76 -5.05 -2.87 14.14
C ALA A 76 -3.67 -3.53 14.10
N PRO A 77 -3.58 -4.89 14.01
CA PRO A 77 -2.32 -5.63 14.14
C PRO A 77 -1.51 -5.62 12.83
N VAL A 78 -0.97 -4.47 12.45
CA VAL A 78 -0.23 -4.27 11.19
C VAL A 78 1.24 -4.66 11.37
N ASP A 79 1.72 -5.58 10.54
CA ASP A 79 3.11 -6.05 10.54
C ASP A 79 4.01 -5.22 9.61
N VAL A 80 3.44 -4.69 8.50
CA VAL A 80 4.14 -3.80 7.56
C VAL A 80 3.22 -2.66 7.17
N PHE A 81 3.74 -1.43 7.27
CA PHE A 81 3.06 -0.22 6.82
C PHE A 81 3.82 0.42 5.65
N ALA A 82 3.12 0.67 4.54
CA ALA A 82 3.65 1.34 3.34
C ALA A 82 2.80 2.56 3.00
N SER A 83 3.38 3.75 3.13
CA SER A 83 2.72 5.04 2.90
C SER A 83 3.01 5.59 1.51
N ALA A 84 2.13 6.47 0.98
CA ALA A 84 2.34 7.23 -0.24
C ALA A 84 2.89 8.65 0.02
N ASP A 85 3.28 8.95 1.25
CA ASP A 85 4.01 10.16 1.60
C ASP A 85 4.84 9.98 2.87
N GLN A 86 5.80 10.87 3.04
CA GLN A 86 6.70 10.91 4.20
C GLN A 86 5.97 11.38 5.46
N MET A 87 5.06 12.37 5.35
CA MET A 87 4.36 12.97 6.49
C MET A 87 3.60 11.92 7.32
N THR A 88 2.87 11.04 6.65
CA THR A 88 2.11 9.97 7.35
C THR A 88 3.04 8.96 8.01
N MET A 89 4.18 8.61 7.37
CA MET A 89 5.17 7.72 7.95
C MET A 89 5.91 8.37 9.12
N ASP A 90 6.23 9.66 9.02
CA ASP A 90 6.86 10.43 10.13
C ASP A 90 5.94 10.43 11.35
N LYS A 91 4.64 10.66 11.14
CA LYS A 91 3.65 10.56 12.22
C LYS A 91 3.57 9.14 12.81
N ALA A 92 3.56 8.09 11.96
CA ALA A 92 3.56 6.71 12.44
C ALA A 92 4.80 6.41 13.31
N ALA A 93 5.97 6.95 12.92
CA ALA A 93 7.21 6.81 13.70
C ALA A 93 7.16 7.61 15.02
N ALA A 94 6.67 8.85 15.00
CA ALA A 94 6.51 9.68 16.20
C ALA A 94 5.56 9.05 17.22
N ASP A 95 4.48 8.43 16.74
CA ASP A 95 3.50 7.71 17.56
C ASP A 95 3.97 6.29 17.94
N ARG A 96 5.20 5.90 17.57
CA ARG A 96 5.80 4.57 17.83
C ARG A 96 5.01 3.40 17.25
N LEU A 97 4.26 3.62 16.19
CA LEU A 97 3.45 2.61 15.51
C LEU A 97 4.26 1.80 14.49
N VAL A 98 5.45 2.28 14.11
CA VAL A 98 6.39 1.59 13.24
C VAL A 98 7.80 1.60 13.86
N ASP A 99 8.62 0.63 13.46
CA ASP A 99 10.05 0.61 13.81
C ASP A 99 10.84 1.48 12.81
N PRO A 100 11.32 2.67 13.22
CA PRO A 100 12.03 3.58 12.33
C PRO A 100 13.37 3.01 11.83
N ALA A 101 13.97 2.04 12.53
CA ALA A 101 15.21 1.40 12.08
C ALA A 101 15.01 0.53 10.83
N THR A 102 13.77 0.11 10.56
CA THR A 102 13.41 -0.70 9.39
C THR A 102 12.92 0.12 8.20
N ARG A 103 12.74 1.44 8.39
CA ARG A 103 12.20 2.34 7.35
C ARG A 103 13.10 2.35 6.12
N LYS A 104 12.46 2.19 4.95
CA LYS A 104 13.08 2.29 3.62
C LYS A 104 12.21 3.14 2.74
N ASP A 105 12.81 4.04 1.97
CA ASP A 105 12.15 4.64 0.82
C ASP A 105 12.33 3.69 -0.35
N PHE A 106 11.24 3.25 -0.99
CA PHE A 106 11.30 2.14 -1.93
C PHE A 106 10.79 2.45 -3.33
N ALA A 107 10.05 3.54 -3.52
CA ALA A 107 9.51 3.92 -4.82
C ALA A 107 9.27 5.43 -4.92
N LEU A 108 9.33 5.93 -6.15
CA LEU A 108 8.87 7.26 -6.54
C LEU A 108 7.66 7.14 -7.46
N ASN A 109 6.83 8.19 -7.49
CA ASN A 109 5.70 8.33 -8.39
C ASN A 109 5.58 9.77 -8.87
N ASP A 110 4.73 10.03 -9.86
CA ASP A 110 4.39 11.37 -10.30
C ASP A 110 2.92 11.65 -10.00
N LEU A 111 2.61 12.88 -9.59
CA LEU A 111 1.25 13.38 -9.60
C LEU A 111 0.89 13.83 -11.02
N VAL A 112 -0.28 13.43 -11.51
CA VAL A 112 -0.74 13.80 -12.85
C VAL A 112 -2.16 14.37 -12.81
N LEU A 113 -2.43 15.31 -13.72
CA LEU A 113 -3.78 15.75 -14.05
C LEU A 113 -4.35 14.83 -15.12
N ILE A 114 -5.53 14.29 -14.88
CA ILE A 114 -6.25 13.42 -15.81
C ILE A 114 -7.65 13.95 -16.12
N VAL A 115 -8.17 13.55 -17.26
CA VAL A 115 -9.56 13.77 -17.68
C VAL A 115 -10.17 12.48 -18.19
N PRO A 116 -11.51 12.34 -18.25
CA PRO A 116 -12.16 11.23 -18.94
C PRO A 116 -11.66 11.08 -20.38
N ALA A 117 -11.61 9.85 -20.89
CA ALA A 117 -11.07 9.58 -22.23
C ALA A 117 -11.78 10.32 -23.36
N ASP A 118 -13.09 10.54 -23.22
CA ASP A 118 -13.95 11.24 -24.17
C ASP A 118 -14.18 12.72 -23.84
N SER A 119 -13.41 13.25 -22.87
CA SER A 119 -13.52 14.64 -22.40
C SER A 119 -13.39 15.63 -23.57
N LYS A 120 -14.33 16.58 -23.63
CA LYS A 120 -14.36 17.72 -24.53
C LYS A 120 -14.08 19.05 -23.82
N ALA A 121 -13.65 18.99 -22.55
CA ALA A 121 -13.45 20.19 -21.72
C ALA A 121 -12.25 21.05 -22.14
N GLY A 122 -11.42 20.57 -23.06
CA GLY A 122 -10.29 21.35 -23.62
C GLY A 122 -9.16 21.59 -22.61
N VAL A 123 -9.06 20.78 -21.56
CA VAL A 123 -8.02 20.89 -20.52
C VAL A 123 -6.67 20.48 -21.12
N LYS A 124 -5.67 21.36 -21.01
CA LYS A 124 -4.28 21.14 -21.46
C LYS A 124 -3.27 21.26 -20.32
N ASP A 125 -3.64 21.94 -19.24
CA ASP A 125 -2.83 22.15 -18.04
C ASP A 125 -3.72 22.49 -16.84
N VAL A 126 -3.10 22.71 -15.67
CA VAL A 126 -3.82 23.06 -14.43
C VAL A 126 -4.50 24.43 -14.49
N GLN A 127 -4.03 25.37 -15.33
CA GLN A 127 -4.63 26.70 -15.47
C GLN A 127 -6.02 26.61 -16.12
N ASN A 128 -6.21 25.68 -17.05
CA ASN A 128 -7.49 25.48 -17.73
C ASN A 128 -8.60 24.98 -16.82
N LEU A 129 -8.27 24.49 -15.60
CA LEU A 129 -9.26 24.07 -14.61
C LEU A 129 -10.14 25.22 -14.14
N THR A 130 -9.70 26.47 -14.34
CA THR A 130 -10.50 27.68 -13.99
C THR A 130 -11.62 27.94 -15.01
N GLY A 131 -11.52 27.38 -16.21
CA GLY A 131 -12.51 27.59 -17.29
C GLY A 131 -13.89 27.04 -16.97
N ASP A 132 -14.91 27.57 -17.67
CA ASP A 132 -16.30 27.20 -17.47
C ASP A 132 -16.65 25.80 -17.95
N SER A 133 -15.84 25.19 -18.82
CA SER A 133 -16.00 23.80 -19.26
C SER A 133 -15.66 22.78 -18.18
N VAL A 134 -14.93 23.18 -17.13
CA VAL A 134 -14.60 22.33 -15.98
C VAL A 134 -15.50 22.72 -14.80
N LYS A 135 -16.41 21.87 -14.41
CA LYS A 135 -17.34 22.09 -13.28
C LYS A 135 -16.95 21.31 -12.04
N LYS A 136 -16.40 20.09 -12.23
CA LYS A 136 -16.07 19.17 -11.14
C LYS A 136 -14.65 18.64 -11.29
N ILE A 137 -13.89 18.66 -10.22
CA ILE A 137 -12.51 18.18 -10.15
C ILE A 137 -12.38 17.18 -9.02
N ALA A 138 -12.07 15.92 -9.33
CA ALA A 138 -11.79 14.92 -8.31
C ALA A 138 -10.40 15.16 -7.70
N ILE A 139 -10.35 15.22 -6.38
CA ILE A 139 -9.12 15.38 -5.61
C ILE A 139 -9.22 14.52 -4.34
N GLY A 140 -8.16 13.82 -3.98
CA GLY A 140 -8.10 13.18 -2.67
C GLY A 140 -8.28 14.20 -1.56
N ASN A 141 -9.04 13.89 -0.50
CA ASN A 141 -9.16 14.80 0.63
C ASN A 141 -7.75 15.09 1.21
N PRO A 142 -7.27 16.35 1.18
CA PRO A 142 -5.90 16.67 1.61
C PRO A 142 -5.62 16.33 3.07
N ASP A 143 -6.64 16.29 3.93
CA ASP A 143 -6.48 15.97 5.34
C ASP A 143 -6.13 14.48 5.58
N SER A 144 -6.45 13.61 4.60
CA SER A 144 -6.32 12.15 4.78
C SER A 144 -5.64 11.41 3.63
N VAL A 145 -5.57 12.01 2.44
CA VAL A 145 -5.08 11.36 1.22
C VAL A 145 -3.80 12.04 0.73
N PRO A 146 -2.65 11.33 0.68
CA PRO A 146 -1.38 11.90 0.21
C PRO A 146 -1.48 12.59 -1.16
N ALA A 147 -2.09 11.96 -2.17
CA ALA A 147 -2.26 12.57 -3.49
C ALA A 147 -3.01 13.90 -3.44
N GLY A 148 -3.95 14.04 -2.52
CA GLY A 148 -4.68 15.30 -2.29
C GLY A 148 -3.79 16.38 -1.66
N ARG A 149 -2.87 16.02 -0.75
CA ARG A 149 -1.88 16.95 -0.20
C ARG A 149 -0.95 17.47 -1.28
N TYR A 150 -0.37 16.59 -2.09
CA TYR A 150 0.47 16.98 -3.21
C TYR A 150 -0.27 17.88 -4.21
N ALA A 151 -1.53 17.55 -4.53
CA ALA A 151 -2.35 18.38 -5.41
C ALA A 151 -2.64 19.76 -4.79
N LYS A 152 -2.93 19.84 -3.49
CA LYS A 152 -3.11 21.10 -2.76
C LYS A 152 -1.84 21.95 -2.81
N ASP A 153 -0.67 21.35 -2.52
CA ASP A 153 0.60 22.05 -2.53
C ASP A 153 0.90 22.60 -3.93
N SER A 154 0.73 21.80 -4.97
CA SER A 154 0.88 22.20 -6.36
C SER A 154 -0.05 23.37 -6.72
N LEU A 155 -1.35 23.25 -6.42
CA LEU A 155 -2.32 24.29 -6.75
C LEU A 155 -2.09 25.58 -5.93
N ASN A 156 -1.57 25.48 -4.71
CA ASN A 156 -1.13 26.62 -3.92
C ASN A 156 0.06 27.33 -4.56
N SER A 157 1.04 26.58 -5.08
CA SER A 157 2.24 27.15 -5.70
C SER A 157 1.92 28.04 -6.90
N VAL A 158 0.80 27.75 -7.59
CA VAL A 158 0.29 28.52 -8.73
C VAL A 158 -0.94 29.37 -8.38
N LYS A 159 -1.28 29.51 -7.09
CA LYS A 159 -2.39 30.33 -6.54
C LYS A 159 -3.77 29.93 -7.10
N LEU A 160 -3.99 28.65 -7.36
CA LEU A 160 -5.26 28.13 -7.89
C LEU A 160 -6.10 27.40 -6.83
N TRP A 161 -5.52 27.00 -5.69
CA TRP A 161 -6.23 26.17 -4.70
C TRP A 161 -7.56 26.77 -4.27
N GLU A 162 -7.56 28.00 -3.77
CA GLU A 162 -8.77 28.69 -3.28
C GLU A 162 -9.77 28.95 -4.42
N LYS A 163 -9.26 29.34 -5.61
CA LYS A 163 -10.09 29.65 -6.76
C LYS A 163 -10.87 28.43 -7.27
N LEU A 164 -10.28 27.24 -7.15
CA LEU A 164 -10.90 25.99 -7.61
C LEU A 164 -11.72 25.29 -6.52
N GLN A 165 -11.70 25.76 -5.29
CA GLN A 165 -12.40 25.14 -4.15
C GLN A 165 -13.88 24.81 -4.44
N PRO A 166 -14.67 25.67 -5.09
CA PRO A 166 -16.07 25.36 -5.39
C PRO A 166 -16.28 24.19 -6.37
N LYS A 167 -15.21 23.76 -7.08
CA LYS A 167 -15.25 22.67 -8.07
C LYS A 167 -14.78 21.33 -7.49
N TYR A 168 -14.21 21.29 -6.27
CA TYR A 168 -13.64 20.05 -5.75
C TYR A 168 -14.69 19.04 -5.34
N ILE A 169 -14.49 17.80 -5.78
CA ILE A 169 -15.13 16.60 -5.30
C ILE A 169 -14.07 15.82 -4.52
N LEU A 170 -14.19 15.80 -3.19
CA LEU A 170 -13.24 15.17 -2.31
C LEU A 170 -13.42 13.67 -2.31
N ALA A 171 -12.34 12.94 -2.57
CA ALA A 171 -12.28 11.49 -2.56
C ALA A 171 -11.58 10.96 -1.30
N ASN A 172 -12.00 9.81 -0.80
CA ASN A 172 -11.42 9.16 0.37
C ASN A 172 -10.12 8.40 0.07
N SER A 173 -9.77 8.26 -1.21
CA SER A 173 -8.49 7.71 -1.67
C SER A 173 -8.20 8.18 -3.09
N VAL A 174 -6.94 8.03 -3.53
CA VAL A 174 -6.56 8.33 -4.92
C VAL A 174 -7.29 7.41 -5.91
N ARG A 175 -7.60 6.15 -5.53
CA ARG A 175 -8.37 5.23 -6.38
C ARG A 175 -9.81 5.66 -6.55
N GLN A 176 -10.43 6.20 -5.52
CA GLN A 176 -11.78 6.78 -5.65
C GLN A 176 -11.76 8.02 -6.56
N ALA A 177 -10.74 8.88 -6.46
CA ALA A 177 -10.60 10.01 -7.39
C ALA A 177 -10.46 9.51 -8.85
N LEU A 178 -9.65 8.46 -9.09
CA LEU A 178 -9.54 7.82 -10.39
C LEU A 178 -10.88 7.28 -10.89
N ASP A 179 -11.63 6.62 -10.02
CA ASP A 179 -12.94 6.03 -10.37
C ASP A 179 -13.93 7.11 -10.83
N TYR A 180 -13.98 8.26 -10.15
CA TYR A 180 -14.83 9.39 -10.56
C TYR A 180 -14.48 9.88 -11.96
N VAL A 181 -13.18 10.06 -12.26
CA VAL A 181 -12.75 10.47 -13.60
C VAL A 181 -13.02 9.39 -14.64
N SER A 182 -12.71 8.14 -14.33
CA SER A 182 -12.87 7.00 -15.26
C SER A 182 -14.33 6.74 -15.64
N ARG A 183 -15.28 7.18 -14.81
CA ARG A 183 -16.74 7.06 -15.05
C ARG A 183 -17.34 8.33 -15.64
N GLY A 184 -16.55 9.38 -15.86
CA GLY A 184 -17.05 10.67 -16.35
C GLY A 184 -17.96 11.40 -15.34
N GLU A 185 -17.86 11.09 -14.04
CA GLU A 185 -18.64 11.76 -12.97
C GLU A 185 -18.08 13.17 -12.66
N VAL A 186 -16.85 13.42 -13.08
CA VAL A 186 -16.13 14.69 -12.98
C VAL A 186 -15.38 15.01 -14.28
N ASP A 187 -15.03 16.29 -14.49
CA ASP A 187 -14.41 16.76 -15.72
C ASP A 187 -12.88 16.57 -15.72
N ALA A 188 -12.27 16.55 -14.54
CA ALA A 188 -10.83 16.36 -14.34
C ALA A 188 -10.53 15.77 -12.97
N GLY A 189 -9.30 15.32 -12.75
CA GLY A 189 -8.88 14.87 -11.42
C GLY A 189 -7.37 14.75 -11.26
N PHE A 190 -6.92 14.71 -10.02
CA PHE A 190 -5.53 14.53 -9.64
C PHE A 190 -5.33 13.13 -9.09
N VAL A 191 -4.44 12.38 -9.72
CA VAL A 191 -4.08 11.00 -9.35
C VAL A 191 -2.59 10.77 -9.53
N TYR A 192 -2.08 9.63 -9.09
CA TYR A 192 -0.72 9.25 -9.45
C TYR A 192 -0.66 8.68 -10.88
N ARG A 193 0.49 8.81 -11.52
CA ARG A 193 0.75 8.24 -12.85
C ARG A 193 0.43 6.75 -12.90
N THR A 194 0.83 6.00 -11.88
CA THR A 194 0.55 4.56 -11.76
C THR A 194 -0.95 4.24 -11.75
N ASP A 195 -1.77 5.11 -11.15
CA ASP A 195 -3.23 4.97 -11.15
C ASP A 195 -3.81 5.24 -12.55
N ALA A 196 -3.33 6.28 -13.23
CA ALA A 196 -3.74 6.61 -14.59
C ALA A 196 -3.37 5.49 -15.58
N LEU A 197 -2.16 4.93 -15.48
CA LEU A 197 -1.73 3.78 -16.29
C LEU A 197 -2.62 2.56 -16.05
N LYS A 198 -3.02 2.31 -14.78
CA LYS A 198 -3.95 1.23 -14.45
C LYS A 198 -5.33 1.42 -15.08
N ALA A 199 -5.81 2.65 -15.22
CA ALA A 199 -7.10 2.94 -15.84
C ALA A 199 -7.07 2.70 -17.36
N GLY A 200 -5.89 2.73 -17.99
CA GLY A 200 -5.73 2.53 -19.43
C GLY A 200 -6.54 3.55 -20.23
N ASP A 201 -7.31 3.07 -21.20
CA ASP A 201 -8.06 3.89 -22.14
C ASP A 201 -9.27 4.64 -21.52
N LYS A 202 -9.54 4.49 -20.22
CA LYS A 202 -10.65 5.18 -19.56
C LYS A 202 -10.36 6.64 -19.23
N VAL A 203 -9.09 7.02 -19.17
CA VAL A 203 -8.65 8.37 -18.84
C VAL A 203 -7.51 8.82 -19.77
N LYS A 204 -7.35 10.13 -19.90
CA LYS A 204 -6.18 10.74 -20.57
C LYS A 204 -5.34 11.47 -19.53
N ILE A 205 -4.04 11.23 -19.52
CA ILE A 205 -3.07 12.04 -18.77
C ILE A 205 -2.86 13.32 -19.57
N ILE A 206 -3.09 14.46 -18.91
CA ILE A 206 -2.92 15.78 -19.51
C ILE A 206 -1.50 16.28 -19.30
N CYS A 207 -1.03 16.31 -18.06
CA CYS A 207 0.31 16.75 -17.71
C CYS A 207 0.76 16.15 -16.38
N ASN A 208 2.07 16.17 -16.14
CA ASN A 208 2.64 16.07 -14.81
C ASN A 208 2.27 17.34 -14.03
N VAL A 209 2.03 17.16 -12.77
CA VAL A 209 1.70 18.26 -11.84
C VAL A 209 2.94 18.54 -10.99
N GLU A 210 3.42 19.77 -11.03
CA GLU A 210 4.63 20.21 -10.32
C GLU A 210 4.28 21.13 -9.15
N GLY A 211 5.29 21.63 -8.43
CA GLY A 211 5.10 22.57 -7.32
C GLY A 211 4.76 21.91 -5.97
N HIS A 212 5.06 20.64 -5.85
CA HIS A 212 4.98 19.85 -4.61
C HIS A 212 6.29 19.10 -4.35
N ALA A 213 6.48 18.57 -3.14
CA ALA A 213 7.61 17.71 -2.82
C ALA A 213 7.58 16.42 -3.65
N PRO A 214 8.72 15.75 -3.91
CA PRO A 214 8.76 14.47 -4.59
C PRO A 214 7.82 13.45 -3.94
N VAL A 215 7.06 12.72 -4.76
CA VAL A 215 6.15 11.66 -4.30
C VAL A 215 6.96 10.42 -3.96
N LEU A 216 7.44 10.34 -2.72
CA LEU A 216 8.33 9.29 -2.23
C LEU A 216 7.59 8.38 -1.25
N TYR A 217 7.65 7.08 -1.52
CA TYR A 217 6.94 6.04 -0.77
C TYR A 217 7.85 5.37 0.26
N PRO A 218 7.63 5.59 1.55
CA PRO A 218 8.28 4.88 2.63
C PRO A 218 7.54 3.60 3.03
N ILE A 219 8.28 2.60 3.51
CA ILE A 219 7.79 1.37 4.10
C ILE A 219 8.55 1.09 5.40
N ALA A 220 7.87 0.53 6.41
CA ALA A 220 8.49 0.14 7.67
C ALA A 220 7.74 -1.05 8.31
N VAL A 221 8.40 -1.76 9.22
CA VAL A 221 7.77 -2.77 10.07
C VAL A 221 6.82 -2.07 11.05
N GLY A 222 5.60 -2.60 11.16
CA GLY A 222 4.60 -2.11 12.10
C GLY A 222 4.80 -2.70 13.49
N ASN A 223 4.76 -1.85 14.52
CA ASN A 223 4.90 -2.28 15.93
C ASN A 223 3.60 -2.82 16.52
N THR A 224 2.47 -2.64 15.84
CA THR A 224 1.17 -3.17 16.27
C THR A 224 0.95 -4.63 15.83
N GLY A 225 1.74 -5.12 14.87
CA GLY A 225 1.76 -6.52 14.44
C GLY A 225 2.58 -7.43 15.35
N LYS A 226 2.61 -8.71 15.02
CA LYS A 226 3.31 -9.75 15.80
C LYS A 226 4.43 -10.44 15.01
N ASN A 227 4.48 -10.26 13.69
CA ASN A 227 5.37 -10.98 12.79
C ASN A 227 6.49 -10.09 12.25
N HIS A 228 7.20 -9.40 13.14
CA HIS A 228 8.24 -8.40 12.79
C HIS A 228 9.35 -8.99 11.90
N ALA A 229 9.77 -10.25 12.16
CA ALA A 229 10.81 -10.90 11.36
C ALA A 229 10.36 -11.11 9.91
N ASP A 230 9.13 -11.57 9.70
CA ASP A 230 8.57 -11.76 8.35
C ASP A 230 8.20 -10.43 7.70
N GLY A 231 7.78 -9.43 8.50
CA GLY A 231 7.63 -8.04 8.05
C GLY A 231 8.92 -7.48 7.47
N LYS A 232 10.05 -7.71 8.15
CA LYS A 232 11.38 -7.32 7.63
C LYS A 232 11.74 -8.06 6.35
N LYS A 233 11.50 -9.39 6.27
CA LYS A 233 11.70 -10.16 5.03
C LYS A 233 10.87 -9.62 3.86
N PHE A 234 9.61 -9.20 4.14
CA PHE A 234 8.76 -8.59 3.11
C PHE A 234 9.34 -7.25 2.64
N ILE A 235 9.81 -6.39 3.55
CA ILE A 235 10.47 -5.12 3.19
C ILE A 235 11.74 -5.39 2.37
N ASP A 236 12.56 -6.34 2.77
CA ASP A 236 13.77 -6.72 2.03
C ASP A 236 13.42 -7.26 0.62
N PHE A 237 12.29 -7.97 0.49
CA PHE A 237 11.77 -8.40 -0.81
C PHE A 237 11.32 -7.20 -1.66
N VAL A 238 10.58 -6.24 -1.10
CA VAL A 238 10.12 -5.02 -1.81
C VAL A 238 11.30 -4.25 -2.40
N VAL A 239 12.42 -4.12 -1.65
CA VAL A 239 13.61 -3.39 -2.11
C VAL A 239 14.58 -4.26 -2.92
N SER A 240 14.34 -5.57 -3.05
CA SER A 240 15.13 -6.48 -3.89
C SER A 240 14.94 -6.16 -5.37
N LYS A 241 15.84 -6.72 -6.21
CA LYS A 241 15.68 -6.58 -7.67
C LYS A 241 14.31 -7.04 -8.15
N GLU A 242 13.82 -8.19 -7.66
CA GLU A 242 12.51 -8.74 -8.05
C GLU A 242 11.36 -7.82 -7.65
N GLY A 243 11.36 -7.30 -6.42
CA GLY A 243 10.37 -6.34 -5.95
C GLY A 243 10.39 -5.03 -6.73
N GLN A 244 11.59 -4.54 -7.07
CA GLN A 244 11.76 -3.32 -7.88
C GLN A 244 11.32 -3.52 -9.33
N ASP A 245 11.57 -4.69 -9.93
CA ASP A 245 11.09 -5.04 -11.28
C ASP A 245 9.54 -5.05 -11.32
N ILE A 246 8.90 -5.60 -10.26
CA ILE A 246 7.43 -5.55 -10.13
C ILE A 246 6.96 -4.09 -10.03
N LEU A 247 7.56 -3.26 -9.17
CA LEU A 247 7.18 -1.84 -9.05
C LEU A 247 7.31 -1.11 -10.39
N HIS A 248 8.41 -1.30 -11.10
CA HIS A 248 8.64 -0.71 -12.42
C HIS A 248 7.58 -1.13 -13.45
N LYS A 249 7.19 -2.41 -13.46
CA LYS A 249 6.10 -2.92 -14.32
C LYS A 249 4.79 -2.15 -14.12
N TYR A 250 4.52 -1.69 -12.91
CA TYR A 250 3.33 -0.90 -12.59
C TYR A 250 3.54 0.62 -12.69
N GLY A 251 4.68 1.06 -13.23
CA GLY A 251 4.96 2.47 -13.52
C GLY A 251 5.56 3.28 -12.37
N PHE A 252 5.97 2.64 -11.28
CA PHE A 252 6.77 3.30 -10.24
C PHE A 252 8.21 3.51 -10.72
N SER A 253 8.81 4.59 -10.26
CA SER A 253 10.23 4.88 -10.50
C SER A 253 11.10 4.45 -9.31
N PRO A 254 12.34 4.00 -9.56
CA PRO A 254 13.25 3.63 -8.48
C PRO A 254 13.72 4.86 -7.71
N VAL A 255 13.95 4.69 -6.41
CA VAL A 255 14.64 5.69 -5.59
C VAL A 255 16.11 5.70 -6.00
N LYS A 256 16.61 6.85 -6.45
CA LYS A 256 18.05 7.01 -6.73
C LYS A 256 18.83 6.87 -5.43
N LYS A 257 19.81 5.97 -5.43
CA LYS A 257 20.78 5.82 -4.33
C LYS A 257 21.75 6.98 -4.30
#